data_aecf34f93cf92a64f1a3300178109903
#
_entry.id   aecf34f93cf92a64f1a3300178109903
#
_cell.length_a   1.000
_cell.length_b   1.000
_cell.length_c   1.000
_cell.angle_alpha   90.00
_cell.angle_beta   90.00
_cell.angle_gamma   90.00
#
_symmetry.space_group_name_H-M   'P 1'
#
loop_
_entity.id
_entity.type
_entity.pdbx_description
1 polymer ?
#
loop_
_entity_poly.entity_id
_entity_poly.type
_entity_poly.pdbx_seq_one_letter_code
_entity_poly.pdbx_strand_id
1 'polypeptide(L)'
;MFKEEREECQFAWNMMGDIDKGRPNLGPTMHVAVYRLMQFTLRDILIRDLGVEKADQIIFEAGKKAGEEFCQNILTDKNDINGLFADLQRTMKDLGIGIFRVE
;
A
#
# COMPACT_ATOMS: atom_id res chain seq x y z
N MET A 1 9.03 13.94 -12.44
CA MET A 1 7.73 13.43 -11.97
C MET A 1 7.40 12.13 -12.68
N PHE A 2 6.85 11.22 -11.97
CA PHE A 2 6.40 9.94 -12.53
C PHE A 2 5.21 10.16 -13.46
N LYS A 3 5.25 9.55 -14.65
CA LYS A 3 4.18 9.66 -15.63
C LYS A 3 3.54 8.28 -15.85
N GLU A 4 2.24 8.20 -15.61
CA GLU A 4 1.47 6.99 -15.84
C GLU A 4 1.05 6.91 -17.32
N GLU A 5 1.41 5.83 -18.01
CA GLU A 5 1.16 5.68 -19.44
C GLU A 5 0.19 4.56 -19.76
N ARG A 6 -0.24 3.78 -18.78
CA ARG A 6 -1.16 2.68 -19.06
C ARG A 6 -2.58 3.20 -19.30
N GLU A 7 -3.27 2.56 -20.24
CA GLU A 7 -4.64 2.92 -20.60
C GLU A 7 -5.68 2.11 -19.82
N GLU A 8 -5.29 0.98 -19.24
CA GLU A 8 -6.20 0.09 -18.52
C GLU A 8 -5.91 0.12 -17.02
N CYS A 9 -6.97 0.03 -16.22
CA CYS A 9 -6.89 0.07 -14.76
C CYS A 9 -6.60 -1.33 -14.19
N GLN A 10 -5.47 -1.92 -14.60
CA GLN A 10 -5.05 -3.22 -14.09
C GLN A 10 -3.69 -3.12 -13.41
N PHE A 11 -3.71 -3.29 -12.09
CA PHE A 11 -2.47 -3.36 -11.33
C PHE A 11 -1.80 -4.72 -11.53
N ALA A 12 -0.48 -4.71 -11.72
CA ALA A 12 0.34 -5.92 -11.68
C ALA A 12 1.53 -5.66 -10.77
N TRP A 13 1.93 -6.66 -10.01
CA TRP A 13 2.99 -6.49 -9.01
C TRP A 13 4.31 -6.01 -9.61
N ASN A 14 4.60 -6.40 -10.86
CA ASN A 14 5.84 -5.98 -11.53
C ASN A 14 5.92 -4.46 -11.76
N MET A 15 4.80 -3.75 -11.64
CA MET A 15 4.81 -2.29 -11.70
C MET A 15 5.55 -1.65 -10.53
N MET A 16 5.70 -2.39 -9.44
CA MET A 16 6.41 -1.92 -8.25
C MET A 16 7.93 -1.83 -8.47
N GLY A 17 8.45 -2.55 -9.46
CA GLY A 17 9.89 -2.61 -9.68
C GLY A 17 10.61 -3.36 -8.57
N ASP A 18 11.89 -3.06 -8.39
CA ASP A 18 12.70 -3.65 -7.32
C ASP A 18 12.46 -2.87 -6.03
N ILE A 19 11.55 -3.38 -5.19
CA ILE A 19 11.15 -2.69 -3.97
C ILE A 19 12.22 -2.69 -2.88
N ASP A 20 13.16 -3.64 -2.93
CA ASP A 20 14.25 -3.69 -1.95
C ASP A 20 15.33 -2.65 -2.27
N LYS A 21 15.63 -2.48 -3.54
CA LYS A 21 16.59 -1.50 -4.01
C LYS A 21 16.01 -0.08 -4.04
N GLY A 22 14.75 0.02 -4.45
CA GLY A 22 14.04 1.29 -4.52
C GLY A 22 14.58 2.20 -5.63
N ARG A 23 14.72 3.47 -5.31
CA ARG A 23 15.14 4.49 -6.26
C ARG A 23 16.65 4.60 -6.31
N PRO A 24 17.23 4.91 -7.49
CA PRO A 24 18.68 5.14 -7.57
C PRO A 24 19.11 6.24 -6.59
N ASN A 25 20.13 5.95 -5.80
CA ASN A 25 20.77 6.88 -4.84
C ASN A 25 19.89 7.26 -3.64
N LEU A 26 18.61 6.84 -3.61
CA LEU A 26 17.69 7.19 -2.53
C LEU A 26 17.16 5.99 -1.78
N GLY A 27 17.22 4.80 -2.39
CA GLY A 27 16.79 3.57 -1.73
C GLY A 27 15.27 3.40 -1.67
N PRO A 28 14.81 2.40 -0.89
CA PRO A 28 13.40 2.00 -0.89
C PRO A 28 12.51 2.80 0.06
N THR A 29 13.05 3.71 0.87
CA THR A 29 12.27 4.42 1.88
C THR A 29 12.05 5.88 1.50
N MET A 30 11.01 6.47 2.08
CA MET A 30 10.73 7.89 1.91
C MET A 30 10.13 8.44 3.19
N HIS A 31 10.14 9.77 3.33
CA HIS A 31 9.63 10.42 4.52
C HIS A 31 8.10 10.24 4.60
N VAL A 32 7.60 9.97 5.81
CA VAL A 32 6.17 9.78 6.05
C VAL A 32 5.34 11.01 5.65
N ALA A 33 5.94 12.19 5.65
CA ALA A 33 5.25 13.43 5.25
C ALA A 33 4.71 13.32 3.82
N VAL A 34 5.44 12.69 2.90
CA VAL A 34 4.99 12.52 1.52
C VAL A 34 3.74 11.65 1.45
N TYR A 35 3.74 10.55 2.19
CA TYR A 35 2.58 9.66 2.27
C TYR A 35 1.36 10.40 2.84
N ARG A 36 1.54 11.12 3.94
CA ARG A 36 0.43 11.85 4.59
C ARG A 36 -0.11 12.95 3.70
N LEU A 37 0.77 13.68 3.03
CA LEU A 37 0.35 14.75 2.13
C LEU A 37 -0.51 14.18 1.00
N MET A 38 -0.08 13.12 0.35
CA MET A 38 -0.83 12.48 -0.73
C MET A 38 -2.15 11.90 -0.24
N GLN A 39 -2.15 11.26 0.92
CA GLN A 39 -3.35 10.64 1.49
C GLN A 39 -4.44 11.68 1.73
N PHE A 40 -4.10 12.78 2.39
CA PHE A 40 -5.10 13.79 2.75
C PHE A 40 -5.54 14.62 1.55
N THR A 41 -4.62 15.00 0.67
CA THR A 41 -5.00 15.78 -0.51
C THR A 41 -5.84 14.97 -1.49
N LEU A 42 -5.52 13.69 -1.68
CA LEU A 42 -6.32 12.82 -2.53
C LEU A 42 -7.74 12.68 -1.97
N ARG A 43 -7.86 12.47 -0.66
CA ARG A 43 -9.17 12.35 -0.02
C ARG A 43 -9.98 13.63 -0.18
N ASP A 44 -9.36 14.79 -0.02
CA ASP A 44 -10.05 16.08 -0.20
C ASP A 44 -10.65 16.20 -1.60
N ILE A 45 -9.89 15.86 -2.62
CA ILE A 45 -10.36 15.93 -4.00
C ILE A 45 -11.46 14.92 -4.29
N LEU A 46 -11.33 13.70 -3.76
CA LEU A 46 -12.37 12.67 -3.92
C LEU A 46 -13.68 13.11 -3.27
N ILE A 47 -13.63 13.70 -2.07
CA ILE A 47 -14.83 14.21 -1.39
C ILE A 47 -15.43 15.36 -2.16
N ARG A 48 -14.60 16.29 -2.63
CA ARG A 48 -15.09 17.45 -3.40
C ARG A 48 -15.85 17.02 -4.65
N ASP A 49 -15.31 16.05 -5.40
CA ASP A 49 -15.84 15.68 -6.71
C ASP A 49 -16.93 14.60 -6.63
N LEU A 50 -16.88 13.72 -5.62
CA LEU A 50 -17.73 12.52 -5.58
C LEU A 50 -18.55 12.39 -4.29
N GLY A 51 -18.29 13.22 -3.27
CA GLY A 51 -18.92 13.11 -1.97
C GLY A 51 -18.25 12.11 -1.04
N VAL A 52 -18.59 12.18 0.25
CA VAL A 52 -17.94 11.38 1.30
C VAL A 52 -18.18 9.89 1.10
N GLU A 53 -19.40 9.48 0.80
CA GLU A 53 -19.73 8.05 0.66
C GLU A 53 -18.97 7.39 -0.48
N LYS A 54 -18.91 8.07 -1.63
CA LYS A 54 -18.21 7.55 -2.80
C LYS A 54 -16.70 7.55 -2.56
N ALA A 55 -16.17 8.58 -1.91
CA ALA A 55 -14.75 8.64 -1.54
C ALA A 55 -14.37 7.48 -0.63
N ASP A 56 -15.19 7.20 0.38
CA ASP A 56 -14.93 6.08 1.29
C ASP A 56 -14.96 4.74 0.57
N GLN A 57 -15.91 4.56 -0.35
CA GLN A 57 -16.00 3.34 -1.14
C GLN A 57 -14.73 3.12 -2.00
N ILE A 58 -14.28 4.18 -2.66
CA ILE A 58 -13.07 4.11 -3.51
C ILE A 58 -11.85 3.74 -2.68
N ILE A 59 -11.67 4.39 -1.53
CA ILE A 59 -10.53 4.13 -0.64
C ILE A 59 -10.61 2.71 -0.09
N PHE A 60 -11.80 2.24 0.29
CA PHE A 60 -11.99 0.88 0.77
C PHE A 60 -11.62 -0.15 -0.30
N GLU A 61 -12.09 0.03 -1.53
CA GLU A 61 -11.78 -0.89 -2.62
C GLU A 61 -10.31 -0.90 -2.98
N ALA A 62 -9.67 0.28 -2.98
CA ALA A 62 -8.24 0.39 -3.21
C ALA A 62 -7.44 -0.32 -2.12
N GLY A 63 -7.84 -0.15 -0.87
CA GLY A 63 -7.21 -0.84 0.26
C GLY A 63 -7.36 -2.35 0.20
N LYS A 64 -8.53 -2.82 -0.20
CA LYS A 64 -8.78 -4.24 -0.38
C LYS A 64 -7.88 -4.83 -1.46
N LYS A 65 -7.77 -4.17 -2.60
CA LYS A 65 -6.91 -4.60 -3.69
C LYS A 65 -5.43 -4.59 -3.27
N ALA A 66 -5.00 -3.53 -2.61
CA ALA A 66 -3.63 -3.43 -2.11
C ALA A 66 -3.32 -4.54 -1.10
N GLY A 67 -4.26 -4.83 -0.21
CA GLY A 67 -4.10 -5.89 0.78
C GLY A 67 -4.00 -7.28 0.17
N GLU A 68 -4.79 -7.56 -0.87
CA GLU A 68 -4.72 -8.82 -1.60
C GLU A 68 -3.34 -9.01 -2.26
N GLU A 69 -2.85 -7.98 -2.93
CA GLU A 69 -1.54 -8.01 -3.58
C GLU A 69 -0.40 -8.13 -2.55
N PHE A 70 -0.50 -7.40 -1.45
CA PHE A 70 0.45 -7.47 -0.36
C PHE A 70 0.54 -8.89 0.21
N CYS A 71 -0.62 -9.49 0.48
CA CYS A 71 -0.68 -10.84 1.04
C CYS A 71 -0.06 -11.87 0.09
N GLN A 72 -0.33 -11.75 -1.21
CA GLN A 72 0.18 -12.71 -2.20
C GLN A 72 1.68 -12.57 -2.46
N ASN A 73 2.23 -11.36 -2.38
CA ASN A 73 3.57 -11.08 -2.88
C ASN A 73 4.60 -10.79 -1.80
N ILE A 74 4.17 -10.35 -0.62
CA ILE A 74 5.08 -9.97 0.46
C ILE A 74 5.04 -10.97 1.60
N LEU A 75 3.84 -11.39 2.04
CA LEU A 75 3.72 -12.34 3.13
C LEU A 75 4.13 -13.75 2.67
N THR A 76 5.01 -14.39 3.45
CA THR A 76 5.61 -15.67 3.06
C THR A 76 5.00 -16.87 3.78
N ASP A 77 4.56 -16.70 5.02
CA ASP A 77 4.01 -17.80 5.81
C ASP A 77 2.48 -17.67 5.90
N LYS A 78 1.78 -18.52 5.14
CA LYS A 78 0.32 -18.53 5.06
C LYS A 78 -0.26 -19.88 5.45
N ASN A 79 0.56 -20.78 6.01
CA ASN A 79 0.16 -22.16 6.27
C ASN A 79 -0.75 -22.30 7.50
N ASP A 80 -0.55 -21.43 8.49
CA ASP A 80 -1.42 -21.39 9.65
C ASP A 80 -1.63 -19.95 10.12
N ILE A 81 -2.60 -19.77 11.01
CA ILE A 81 -3.00 -18.43 11.41
C ILE A 81 -1.96 -17.76 12.30
N ASN A 82 -1.26 -18.53 13.13
CA ASN A 82 -0.21 -17.98 14.00
C ASN A 82 1.01 -17.56 13.19
N GLY A 83 1.42 -18.38 12.23
CA GLY A 83 2.51 -18.04 11.32
C GLY A 83 2.19 -16.82 10.47
N LEU A 84 0.95 -16.72 9.99
CA LEU A 84 0.49 -15.56 9.23
C LEU A 84 0.58 -14.28 10.05
N PHE A 85 0.08 -14.30 11.29
CA PHE A 85 0.13 -13.12 12.15
C PHE A 85 1.56 -12.73 12.51
N ALA A 86 2.44 -13.70 12.78
CA ALA A 86 3.83 -13.42 13.08
C ALA A 86 4.55 -12.80 11.88
N ASP A 87 4.31 -13.32 10.69
CA ASP A 87 4.87 -12.78 9.45
C ASP A 87 4.34 -11.36 9.18
N LEU A 88 3.05 -11.15 9.40
CA LEU A 88 2.43 -9.85 9.23
C LEU A 88 3.01 -8.81 10.19
N GLN A 89 3.17 -9.17 11.46
CA GLN A 89 3.78 -8.27 12.46
C GLN A 89 5.18 -7.84 12.06
N ARG A 90 6.00 -8.80 11.67
CA ARG A 90 7.38 -8.54 11.26
C ARG A 90 7.44 -7.68 10.00
N THR A 91 6.64 -8.02 9.00
CA THR A 91 6.66 -7.35 7.70
C THR A 91 6.18 -5.91 7.82
N MET A 92 5.11 -5.66 8.58
CA MET A 92 4.59 -4.30 8.77
C MET A 92 5.62 -3.42 9.48
N LYS A 93 6.34 -3.97 10.46
CA LYS A 93 7.39 -3.24 11.16
C LYS A 93 8.57 -2.97 10.24
N ASP A 94 9.01 -3.97 9.49
CA ASP A 94 10.17 -3.86 8.60
C ASP A 94 9.93 -2.84 7.47
N LEU A 95 8.70 -2.78 6.97
CA LEU A 95 8.32 -1.81 5.94
C LEU A 95 8.00 -0.43 6.50
N GLY A 96 7.99 -0.28 7.83
CA GLY A 96 7.70 1.00 8.45
C GLY A 96 6.22 1.40 8.38
N ILE A 97 5.32 0.44 8.15
CA ILE A 97 3.88 0.70 8.11
C ILE A 97 3.33 0.97 9.50
N GLY A 98 3.74 0.17 10.48
CA GLY A 98 3.27 0.30 11.85
C GLY A 98 3.59 -0.93 12.68
N ILE A 99 3.10 -0.92 13.91
CA ILE A 99 3.24 -2.04 14.83
C ILE A 99 1.88 -2.72 14.95
N PHE A 100 1.80 -3.94 14.44
CA PHE A 100 0.59 -4.75 14.46
C PHE A 100 0.59 -5.61 15.71
N ARG A 101 -0.50 -5.55 16.48
CA ARG A 101 -0.66 -6.34 17.70
C ARG A 101 -1.90 -7.22 17.58
N VAL A 102 -1.76 -8.46 18.01
CA VAL A 102 -2.86 -9.42 18.08
C VAL A 102 -3.16 -9.69 19.54
N GLU A 103 -4.39 -9.44 19.93
CA GLU A 103 -4.88 -9.69 21.28
C GLU A 103 -5.83 -10.89 21.32
#